data_e4f7cfdb2efe40d2ede84e2d179461a0
#
_entry.id   e4f7cfdb2efe40d2ede84e2d179461a0
#
_cell.length_a   1.000
_cell.length_b   1.000
_cell.length_c   1.000
_cell.angle_alpha   90.00
_cell.angle_beta   90.00
_cell.angle_gamma   90.00
#
_symmetry.space_group_name_H-M   'P 1'
#
loop_
_entity.id
_entity.type
_entity.pdbx_description
1 polymer ?
#
loop_
_entity_poly.entity_id
_entity_poly.type
_entity_poly.pdbx_seq_one_letter_code
_entity_poly.pdbx_strand_id
1 'polypeptide(L)'
;MAGMVKRADFLENEVVDLTEEIKLVSPTDTPLTTLLMGRGQVVPANDITVTWREKELNSDRGTLKLEGAEAGDVITSSRKTLSNVCQIIEKVTQVSGTARSLNPKGIGDVFNSEVQDRLVETKRDMEWYFLNGTKALESGSTPRQMNGLVNLVASGNVVDC
;
A
#
# COMPACT_ATOMS: atom_id res chain seq x y z
N MET A 1 -27.05 -59.43 -22.34
CA MET A 1 -26.16 -58.91 -21.25
C MET A 1 -26.43 -57.43 -21.18
N ALA A 2 -26.91 -56.93 -20.06
CA ALA A 2 -27.04 -55.46 -19.86
C ALA A 2 -25.66 -54.82 -19.94
N GLY A 3 -25.49 -53.87 -20.83
CA GLY A 3 -24.23 -53.15 -21.00
C GLY A 3 -23.86 -52.44 -19.72
N MET A 4 -22.64 -52.61 -19.24
CA MET A 4 -22.11 -51.88 -18.10
C MET A 4 -21.87 -50.43 -18.51
N VAL A 5 -22.46 -49.46 -17.80
CA VAL A 5 -22.22 -48.04 -18.02
C VAL A 5 -20.76 -47.72 -17.79
N LYS A 6 -20.13 -47.09 -18.77
CA LYS A 6 -18.69 -46.72 -18.75
C LYS A 6 -18.58 -45.22 -18.68
N ARG A 7 -17.39 -44.74 -18.27
CA ARG A 7 -17.08 -43.28 -18.22
C ARG A 7 -17.37 -42.55 -19.54
N ALA A 8 -17.21 -43.24 -20.67
CA ALA A 8 -17.49 -42.68 -22.00
C ALA A 8 -18.99 -42.42 -22.26
N ASP A 9 -19.88 -42.99 -21.43
CA ASP A 9 -21.33 -42.81 -21.55
C ASP A 9 -21.85 -41.57 -20.78
N PHE A 10 -20.98 -40.91 -20.01
CA PHE A 10 -21.29 -39.67 -19.30
C PHE A 10 -21.15 -38.45 -20.20
N LEU A 11 -21.99 -37.46 -20.03
CA LEU A 11 -21.84 -36.16 -20.67
C LEU A 11 -20.59 -35.44 -20.13
N GLU A 12 -19.99 -34.58 -20.95
CA GLU A 12 -18.73 -33.89 -20.60
C GLU A 12 -18.83 -33.07 -19.30
N ASN A 13 -20.00 -32.51 -19.00
CA ASN A 13 -20.29 -31.79 -17.76
C ASN A 13 -20.51 -32.68 -16.52
N GLU A 14 -20.71 -33.97 -16.69
CA GLU A 14 -20.91 -34.95 -15.59
C GLU A 14 -19.56 -35.52 -15.09
N VAL A 15 -18.50 -35.38 -15.87
CA VAL A 15 -17.17 -35.96 -15.61
C VAL A 15 -16.19 -34.96 -15.03
N VAL A 16 -16.56 -33.66 -14.99
CA VAL A 16 -15.67 -32.61 -14.46
C VAL A 16 -15.68 -32.63 -12.94
N ASP A 17 -14.60 -33.13 -12.36
CA ASP A 17 -14.34 -33.02 -10.93
C ASP A 17 -13.73 -31.64 -10.66
N LEU A 18 -14.60 -30.70 -10.25
CA LEU A 18 -14.18 -29.36 -9.84
C LEU A 18 -13.95 -29.37 -8.33
N THR A 19 -12.73 -29.03 -7.94
CA THR A 19 -12.44 -28.71 -6.53
C THR A 19 -13.33 -27.56 -6.09
N GLU A 20 -13.99 -27.69 -4.96
CA GLU A 20 -14.88 -26.65 -4.40
C GLU A 20 -14.10 -25.45 -3.88
N GLU A 21 -12.78 -25.54 -3.81
CA GLU A 21 -11.93 -24.53 -3.22
C GLU A 21 -11.07 -23.83 -4.28
N ILE A 22 -11.24 -22.52 -4.42
CA ILE A 22 -10.40 -21.66 -5.27
C ILE A 22 -9.16 -21.27 -4.47
N LYS A 23 -7.97 -21.66 -4.96
CA LYS A 23 -6.71 -21.27 -4.34
C LYS A 23 -6.24 -19.91 -4.86
N LEU A 24 -6.05 -18.98 -3.94
CA LEU A 24 -5.43 -17.69 -4.25
C LEU A 24 -3.91 -17.86 -4.43
N VAL A 25 -3.42 -17.55 -5.62
CA VAL A 25 -1.99 -17.68 -5.98
C VAL A 25 -1.23 -16.37 -5.81
N SER A 26 -1.94 -15.25 -5.79
CA SER A 26 -1.32 -13.93 -5.67
C SER A 26 -0.84 -13.64 -4.24
N PRO A 27 0.32 -12.97 -4.06
CA PRO A 27 0.76 -12.56 -2.74
C PRO A 27 -0.23 -11.57 -2.11
N THR A 28 -0.58 -11.81 -0.86
CA THR A 28 -1.55 -10.99 -0.09
C THR A 28 -0.90 -10.20 1.04
N ASP A 29 0.38 -10.45 1.30
CA ASP A 29 1.09 -9.86 2.43
C ASP A 29 1.35 -8.37 2.22
N THR A 30 0.98 -7.60 3.22
CA THR A 30 1.18 -6.13 3.28
C THR A 30 1.79 -5.77 4.63
N PRO A 31 3.09 -6.08 4.85
CA PRO A 31 3.72 -5.97 6.17
C PRO A 31 3.78 -4.54 6.69
N LEU A 32 4.13 -3.56 5.85
CA LEU A 32 4.23 -2.15 6.28
C LEU A 32 2.86 -1.58 6.65
N THR A 33 1.85 -1.77 5.79
CA THR A 33 0.48 -1.31 6.05
C THR A 33 -0.07 -1.94 7.33
N THR A 34 0.13 -3.24 7.51
CA THR A 34 -0.31 -3.96 8.70
C THR A 34 0.40 -3.46 9.96
N LEU A 35 1.70 -3.19 9.88
CA LEU A 35 2.49 -2.65 10.99
C LEU A 35 1.99 -1.25 11.40
N LEU A 36 1.78 -0.36 10.44
CA LEU A 36 1.32 1.01 10.70
C LEU A 36 -0.08 1.04 11.32
N MET A 37 -1.00 0.24 10.78
CA MET A 37 -2.35 0.11 11.33
C MET A 37 -2.34 -0.53 12.73
N GLY A 38 -1.56 -1.58 12.94
CA GLY A 38 -1.46 -2.28 14.22
C GLY A 38 -0.84 -1.43 15.34
N ARG A 39 0.03 -0.48 15.00
CA ARG A 39 0.62 0.48 15.96
C ARG A 39 -0.23 1.72 16.20
N GLY A 40 -1.39 1.84 15.57
CA GLY A 40 -2.24 3.02 15.70
C GLY A 40 -1.63 4.29 15.09
N GLN A 41 -0.71 4.15 14.16
CA GLN A 41 -0.04 5.28 13.47
C GLN A 41 -0.92 5.90 12.36
N VAL A 42 -2.23 5.76 12.51
CA VAL A 42 -3.22 6.30 11.56
C VAL A 42 -3.87 7.51 12.21
N VAL A 43 -3.69 8.67 11.58
CA VAL A 43 -4.25 9.94 12.05
C VAL A 43 -5.09 10.55 10.92
N PRO A 44 -6.27 11.10 11.21
CA PRO A 44 -7.07 11.78 10.20
C PRO A 44 -6.31 13.02 9.69
N ALA A 45 -6.27 13.20 8.37
CA ALA A 45 -5.72 14.39 7.75
C ALA A 45 -6.83 15.44 7.60
N ASN A 46 -6.54 16.68 8.00
CA ASN A 46 -7.47 17.80 7.88
C ASN A 46 -7.30 18.59 6.57
N ASP A 47 -6.24 18.31 5.81
CA ASP A 47 -5.93 18.98 4.55
C ASP A 47 -5.35 17.98 3.54
N ILE A 48 -5.36 18.36 2.28
CA ILE A 48 -4.78 17.60 1.18
C ILE A 48 -3.27 17.48 1.33
N THR A 49 -2.63 18.54 1.85
CA THR A 49 -1.18 18.59 2.06
C THR A 49 -0.86 18.52 3.53
N VAL A 50 -0.16 17.47 3.94
CA VAL A 50 0.34 17.31 5.30
C VAL A 50 1.75 17.87 5.37
N THR A 51 2.01 18.78 6.32
CA THR A 51 3.31 19.41 6.50
C THR A 51 3.86 19.13 7.89
N TRP A 52 5.16 18.91 7.96
CA TRP A 52 5.89 18.79 9.24
C TRP A 52 7.21 19.54 9.19
N ARG A 53 7.78 19.77 10.35
CA ARG A 53 9.04 20.49 10.50
C ARG A 53 10.10 19.58 11.07
N GLU A 54 11.25 19.63 10.47
CA GLU A 54 12.46 18.96 10.96
C GLU A 54 13.47 20.01 11.44
N LYS A 55 14.16 19.67 12.50
CA LYS A 55 15.25 20.47 13.07
C LYS A 55 16.51 19.63 13.02
N GLU A 56 17.54 20.18 12.40
CA GLU A 56 18.85 19.57 12.32
C GLU A 56 19.77 20.27 13.34
N LEU A 57 20.43 19.47 14.16
CA LEU A 57 21.44 19.97 15.07
C LEU A 57 22.76 20.10 14.30
N ASN A 58 23.59 21.07 14.73
CA ASN A 58 24.95 21.20 14.17
C ASN A 58 25.75 19.92 14.50
N SER A 59 26.39 19.35 13.49
CA SER A 59 27.25 18.18 13.60
C SER A 59 28.67 18.53 14.04
N ASP A 60 29.05 19.82 14.02
CA ASP A 60 30.39 20.26 14.39
C ASP A 60 30.64 20.05 15.86
N ARG A 61 31.81 19.54 16.17
CA ARG A 61 32.25 19.40 17.56
C ARG A 61 32.61 20.77 18.12
N GLY A 62 32.24 21.02 19.37
CA GLY A 62 32.62 22.24 20.07
C GLY A 62 34.13 22.44 20.06
N THR A 63 34.58 23.68 19.81
CA THR A 63 36.00 24.06 19.84
C THR A 63 36.47 24.12 21.28
N LEU A 64 37.59 23.49 21.56
CA LEU A 64 38.30 23.64 22.85
C LEU A 64 38.88 25.03 22.93
N LYS A 65 38.75 25.68 24.07
CA LYS A 65 39.27 27.04 24.30
C LYS A 65 40.21 27.08 25.49
N LEU A 66 41.13 28.05 25.47
CA LEU A 66 41.98 28.37 26.60
C LEU A 66 41.15 29.10 27.67
N GLU A 67 41.62 29.00 28.90
CA GLU A 67 41.05 29.75 30.02
C GLU A 67 41.15 31.25 29.75
N GLY A 68 40.02 31.96 29.93
CA GLY A 68 39.95 33.42 29.65
C GLY A 68 39.76 33.81 28.19
N ALA A 69 39.60 32.85 27.26
CA ALA A 69 39.28 33.17 25.86
C ALA A 69 37.83 33.69 25.68
N GLU A 70 37.68 34.66 24.79
CA GLU A 70 36.36 35.21 24.44
C GLU A 70 35.42 34.17 23.86
N ALA A 71 34.07 34.42 23.96
CA ALA A 71 33.06 33.59 23.36
C ALA A 71 33.25 33.51 21.84
N GLY A 72 33.04 32.34 21.26
CA GLY A 72 33.09 32.15 19.82
C GLY A 72 31.77 32.56 19.14
N ASP A 73 31.75 32.34 17.83
CA ASP A 73 30.58 32.64 17.01
C ASP A 73 29.31 31.91 17.46
N VAL A 74 28.19 32.57 17.28
CA VAL A 74 26.87 32.00 17.61
C VAL A 74 26.49 30.96 16.58
N ILE A 75 26.22 29.75 17.04
CA ILE A 75 25.74 28.64 16.20
C ILE A 75 24.20 28.56 16.31
N THR A 76 23.53 28.60 15.17
CA THR A 76 22.08 28.43 15.10
C THR A 76 21.71 27.11 14.45
N SER A 77 20.67 26.44 14.94
CA SER A 77 20.14 25.22 14.33
C SER A 77 19.26 25.55 13.13
N SER A 78 19.43 24.80 12.03
CA SER A 78 18.58 24.94 10.86
C SER A 78 17.24 24.22 11.05
N ARG A 79 16.22 24.76 10.42
CA ARG A 79 14.88 24.15 10.39
C ARG A 79 14.40 24.10 8.95
N LYS A 80 13.88 22.96 8.52
CA LYS A 80 13.26 22.80 7.21
C LYS A 80 11.83 22.31 7.36
N THR A 81 10.97 22.71 6.45
CA THR A 81 9.59 22.24 6.36
C THR A 81 9.49 21.21 5.25
N LEU A 82 8.98 20.05 5.57
CA LEU A 82 8.68 18.99 4.63
C LEU A 82 7.17 18.85 4.47
N SER A 83 6.75 18.34 3.34
CA SER A 83 5.33 18.12 3.06
C SER A 83 5.11 16.89 2.21
N ASN A 84 3.99 16.24 2.45
CA ASN A 84 3.49 15.16 1.62
C ASN A 84 2.03 15.43 1.24
N VAL A 85 1.50 14.70 0.27
CA VAL A 85 0.17 14.90 -0.30
C VAL A 85 -0.67 13.65 -0.06
N CYS A 86 -1.93 13.85 0.36
CA CYS A 86 -2.89 12.76 0.44
C CYS A 86 -3.34 12.36 -0.97
N GLN A 87 -3.33 11.08 -1.29
CA GLN A 87 -3.82 10.55 -2.55
C GLN A 87 -5.13 9.79 -2.37
N ILE A 88 -5.86 9.62 -3.45
CA ILE A 88 -7.09 8.81 -3.50
C ILE A 88 -6.74 7.51 -4.23
N ILE A 89 -7.07 6.39 -3.61
CA ILE A 89 -6.95 5.07 -4.23
C ILE A 89 -8.37 4.52 -4.37
N GLU A 90 -8.74 4.13 -5.57
CA GLU A 90 -10.06 3.61 -5.90
C GLU A 90 -9.94 2.25 -6.56
N LYS A 91 -10.77 1.31 -6.12
CA LYS A 91 -11.02 0.03 -6.78
C LYS A 91 -12.52 -0.14 -6.92
N VAL A 92 -12.97 -0.39 -8.13
CA VAL A 92 -14.40 -0.56 -8.43
C VAL A 92 -14.68 -2.02 -8.75
N THR A 93 -15.78 -2.54 -8.20
CA THR A 93 -16.33 -3.84 -8.59
C THR A 93 -17.79 -3.67 -8.96
N GLN A 94 -18.24 -4.44 -9.94
CA GLN A 94 -19.61 -4.46 -10.37
C GLN A 94 -20.02 -5.90 -10.71
N VAL A 95 -21.11 -6.35 -10.10
CA VAL A 95 -21.70 -7.67 -10.35
C VAL A 95 -23.14 -7.48 -10.84
N SER A 96 -23.48 -8.11 -11.96
CA SER A 96 -24.84 -8.04 -12.50
C SER A 96 -25.83 -8.76 -11.58
N GLY A 97 -27.10 -8.31 -11.58
CA GLY A 97 -28.15 -8.95 -10.78
C GLY A 97 -28.32 -10.43 -11.12
N THR A 98 -28.18 -10.79 -12.40
CA THR A 98 -28.25 -12.19 -12.84
C THR A 98 -27.08 -13.01 -12.26
N ALA A 99 -25.85 -12.50 -12.30
CA ALA A 99 -24.68 -13.18 -11.73
C ALA A 99 -24.81 -13.35 -10.22
N ARG A 100 -25.40 -12.37 -9.51
CA ARG A 100 -25.63 -12.43 -8.07
C ARG A 100 -26.72 -13.45 -7.69
N SER A 101 -27.70 -13.68 -8.58
CA SER A 101 -28.76 -14.67 -8.35
C SER A 101 -28.32 -16.11 -8.63
N LEU A 102 -27.23 -16.29 -9.37
CA LEU A 102 -26.59 -17.58 -9.60
C LEU A 102 -25.78 -17.97 -8.36
N ASN A 103 -25.71 -19.26 -8.09
CA ASN A 103 -24.89 -19.80 -7.00
C ASN A 103 -23.79 -20.69 -7.60
N PRO A 104 -22.70 -20.07 -8.15
CA PRO A 104 -21.64 -20.83 -8.78
C PRO A 104 -20.90 -21.67 -7.73
N LYS A 105 -20.55 -22.92 -8.10
CA LYS A 105 -19.79 -23.82 -7.23
C LYS A 105 -18.47 -23.18 -6.81
N GLY A 106 -18.15 -23.20 -5.52
CA GLY A 106 -16.89 -22.79 -4.96
C GLY A 106 -16.74 -21.29 -4.68
N ILE A 107 -17.70 -20.43 -5.04
CA ILE A 107 -17.58 -18.98 -4.84
C ILE A 107 -18.54 -18.46 -3.75
N GLY A 108 -19.69 -19.13 -3.55
CA GLY A 108 -20.71 -18.63 -2.62
C GLY A 108 -21.31 -17.30 -3.10
N ASP A 109 -21.29 -16.25 -2.26
CA ASP A 109 -21.76 -14.93 -2.66
C ASP A 109 -20.70 -14.22 -3.51
N VAL A 110 -20.95 -14.17 -4.82
CA VAL A 110 -20.07 -13.57 -5.82
C VAL A 110 -19.73 -12.11 -5.50
N PHE A 111 -20.71 -11.32 -5.03
CA PHE A 111 -20.48 -9.90 -4.72
C PHE A 111 -19.54 -9.74 -3.53
N ASN A 112 -19.75 -10.50 -2.47
CA ASN A 112 -18.88 -10.44 -1.29
C ASN A 112 -17.46 -10.92 -1.61
N SER A 113 -17.30 -11.95 -2.43
CA SER A 113 -15.99 -12.42 -2.90
C SER A 113 -15.26 -11.32 -3.65
N GLU A 114 -15.91 -10.67 -4.62
CA GLU A 114 -15.32 -9.57 -5.39
C GLU A 114 -14.93 -8.37 -4.50
N VAL A 115 -15.76 -8.04 -3.51
CA VAL A 115 -15.43 -6.96 -2.56
C VAL A 115 -14.21 -7.31 -1.74
N GLN A 116 -14.09 -8.55 -1.26
CA GLN A 116 -12.91 -9.00 -0.51
C GLN A 116 -11.64 -8.93 -1.37
N ASP A 117 -11.71 -9.37 -2.62
CA ASP A 117 -10.60 -9.30 -3.56
C ASP A 117 -10.14 -7.83 -3.78
N ARG A 118 -11.10 -6.91 -4.00
CA ARG A 118 -10.78 -5.47 -4.14
C ARG A 118 -10.16 -4.88 -2.88
N LEU A 119 -10.57 -5.33 -1.69
CA LEU A 119 -9.96 -4.88 -0.43
C LEU A 119 -8.50 -5.34 -0.30
N VAL A 120 -8.21 -6.59 -0.67
CA VAL A 120 -6.83 -7.11 -0.68
C VAL A 120 -5.98 -6.36 -1.70
N GLU A 121 -6.49 -6.15 -2.90
CA GLU A 121 -5.80 -5.37 -3.93
C GLU A 121 -5.53 -3.93 -3.48
N THR A 122 -6.51 -3.27 -2.85
CA THR A 122 -6.34 -1.91 -2.34
C THR A 122 -5.23 -1.84 -1.28
N LYS A 123 -5.16 -2.82 -0.38
CA LYS A 123 -4.06 -2.90 0.61
C LYS A 123 -2.70 -3.06 -0.05
N ARG A 124 -2.61 -3.89 -1.10
CA ARG A 124 -1.37 -4.07 -1.88
C ARG A 124 -0.96 -2.79 -2.59
N ASP A 125 -1.91 -2.08 -3.18
CA ASP A 125 -1.65 -0.79 -3.82
C ASP A 125 -1.17 0.24 -2.79
N MET A 126 -1.80 0.30 -1.61
CA MET A 126 -1.35 1.15 -0.49
C MET A 126 0.09 0.83 -0.09
N GLU A 127 0.43 -0.43 0.08
CA GLU A 127 1.78 -0.89 0.41
C GLU A 127 2.79 -0.41 -0.63
N TRP A 128 2.46 -0.58 -1.91
CA TRP A 128 3.32 -0.15 -3.00
C TRP A 128 3.55 1.37 -3.00
N TYR A 129 2.48 2.17 -2.82
CA TYR A 129 2.59 3.61 -2.78
C TYR A 129 3.32 4.12 -1.54
N PHE A 130 3.16 3.47 -0.39
CA PHE A 130 3.92 3.81 0.81
C PHE A 130 5.42 3.63 0.63
N LEU A 131 5.83 2.66 -0.17
CA LEU A 131 7.24 2.41 -0.47
C LEU A 131 7.74 3.26 -1.64
N ASN A 132 7.06 3.23 -2.78
CA ASN A 132 7.58 3.67 -4.07
C ASN A 132 6.89 4.92 -4.63
N GLY A 133 5.91 5.50 -3.95
CA GLY A 133 5.18 6.67 -4.44
C GLY A 133 6.11 7.83 -4.79
N THR A 134 5.80 8.57 -5.84
CA THR A 134 6.51 9.79 -6.23
C THR A 134 5.57 10.98 -6.10
N LYS A 135 5.97 11.98 -5.31
CA LYS A 135 5.13 13.14 -5.02
C LYS A 135 4.72 13.87 -6.29
N ALA A 136 3.44 13.96 -6.52
CA ALA A 136 2.83 14.76 -7.58
C ALA A 136 1.63 15.54 -7.03
N LEU A 137 1.50 16.79 -7.45
CA LEU A 137 0.31 17.59 -7.20
C LEU A 137 -0.69 17.34 -8.32
N GLU A 138 -1.97 17.47 -7.99
CA GLU A 138 -3.04 17.39 -8.98
C GLU A 138 -2.91 18.52 -10.01
N SER A 139 -2.89 18.16 -11.29
CA SER A 139 -2.80 19.13 -12.39
C SER A 139 -3.49 18.58 -13.65
N GLY A 140 -4.54 19.21 -14.09
CA GLY A 140 -5.29 18.79 -15.27
C GLY A 140 -5.83 17.36 -15.15
N SER A 141 -5.31 16.44 -15.93
CA SER A 141 -5.67 15.01 -15.91
C SER A 141 -4.76 14.16 -15.03
N THR A 142 -3.73 14.75 -14.40
CA THR A 142 -2.78 14.01 -13.55
C THR A 142 -3.31 13.98 -12.13
N PRO A 143 -3.60 12.80 -11.55
CA PRO A 143 -4.02 12.69 -10.17
C PRO A 143 -2.87 13.01 -9.21
N ARG A 144 -3.21 13.50 -8.02
CA ARG A 144 -2.21 13.69 -6.97
C ARG A 144 -1.70 12.36 -6.43
N GLN A 145 -0.42 12.31 -6.11
CA GLN A 145 0.26 11.12 -5.62
C GLN A 145 1.14 11.47 -4.42
N MET A 146 1.10 10.63 -3.40
CA MET A 146 1.94 10.77 -2.22
C MET A 146 3.41 10.42 -2.51
N ASN A 147 4.31 10.96 -1.71
CA ASN A 147 5.72 10.57 -1.71
C ASN A 147 5.90 9.32 -0.85
N GLY A 148 6.51 8.30 -1.42
CA GLY A 148 6.82 7.05 -0.74
C GLY A 148 8.08 7.13 0.12
N LEU A 149 8.28 6.12 0.94
CA LEU A 149 9.37 6.04 1.91
C LEU A 149 10.74 6.12 1.22
N VAL A 150 10.92 5.43 0.10
CA VAL A 150 12.19 5.42 -0.66
C VAL A 150 12.59 6.82 -1.11
N ASN A 151 11.63 7.65 -1.52
CA ASN A 151 11.88 9.02 -1.95
C ASN A 151 11.99 10.03 -0.80
N LEU A 152 11.61 9.64 0.42
CA LEU A 152 11.78 10.46 1.62
C LEU A 152 13.17 10.26 2.25
N VAL A 153 13.81 9.13 1.97
CA VAL A 153 15.17 8.85 2.45
C VAL A 153 16.18 9.74 1.69
N ALA A 154 17.08 10.37 2.42
CA ALA A 154 18.14 11.16 1.80
C ALA A 154 19.04 10.26 0.93
N SER A 155 19.43 10.75 -0.26
CA SER A 155 20.20 9.98 -1.24
C SER A 155 21.53 9.40 -0.69
N GLY A 156 22.15 10.06 0.29
CA GLY A 156 23.34 9.55 0.95
C GLY A 156 23.11 8.34 1.88
N ASN A 157 21.86 8.02 2.18
CA ASN A 157 21.48 6.88 3.01
C ASN A 157 20.91 5.69 2.17
N VAL A 158 20.93 5.83 0.85
CA VAL A 158 20.52 4.76 -0.08
C VAL A 158 21.76 3.98 -0.47
N VAL A 159 21.74 2.69 -0.23
CA VAL A 159 22.79 1.75 -0.66
C VAL A 159 22.22 0.92 -1.79
N ASP A 160 22.81 1.10 -2.97
CA ASP A 160 22.50 0.25 -4.13
C ASP A 160 23.24 -1.08 -3.96
N CYS A 161 22.48 -2.20 -4.02
CA CYS A 161 23.00 -3.57 -3.93
C CYS A 161 23.18 -4.19 -5.30
#